data_03d280ab673be8cd51ec370e138efe4a
#
_entry.id   03d280ab673be8cd51ec370e138efe4a
#
_cell.length_a   1.000
_cell.length_b   1.000
_cell.length_c   1.000
_cell.angle_alpha   90.00
_cell.angle_beta   90.00
_cell.angle_gamma   90.00
#
_symmetry.space_group_name_H-M   'P 1'
#
loop_
_entity.id
_entity.type
_entity.pdbx_description
1 polymer ?
#
loop_
_entity_poly.entity_id
_entity_poly.type
_entity_poly.pdbx_seq_one_letter_code
_entity_poly.pdbx_strand_id
1 'polypeptide(L)'
;AWVEETRGYWNGGYFYWIYPARSSQSPVLGIVHSGENRIVTAAFGAWFRVLEKPAALEMLYSIGLHVWIVIACFLINALKKDRQWLIGVPVLVLLMGLWLGTPVYSEFRYAYPVMLTAPLILMTTLYSPER
;
A
#
# COMPACT_ATOMS: atom_id res chain seq x y z
N ALA A 1 4.12 -18.54 -10.28
CA ALA A 1 5.12 -17.61 -9.79
C ALA A 1 4.66 -16.15 -9.94
N TRP A 2 4.61 -15.55 -11.16
CA TRP A 2 4.30 -14.12 -11.36
C TRP A 2 2.98 -13.66 -10.72
N VAL A 3 1.88 -14.41 -10.88
CA VAL A 3 0.56 -14.08 -10.30
C VAL A 3 0.60 -14.07 -8.77
N GLU A 4 1.34 -14.97 -8.16
CA GLU A 4 1.48 -15.05 -6.70
C GLU A 4 2.33 -13.89 -6.16
N GLU A 5 3.41 -13.56 -6.86
CA GLU A 5 4.32 -12.48 -6.47
C GLU A 5 3.65 -11.10 -6.59
N THR A 6 2.82 -10.89 -7.59
CA THR A 6 2.12 -9.62 -7.81
C THR A 6 0.76 -9.52 -7.12
N ARG A 7 0.29 -10.59 -6.47
CA ARG A 7 -1.06 -10.69 -5.90
C ARG A 7 -1.44 -9.52 -4.99
N GLY A 8 -0.53 -9.03 -4.18
CA GLY A 8 -0.79 -7.93 -3.26
C GLY A 8 -1.02 -6.58 -3.93
N TYR A 9 -0.61 -6.38 -5.20
CA TYR A 9 -0.83 -5.13 -5.92
C TYR A 9 -2.24 -5.00 -6.50
N TRP A 10 -2.98 -6.11 -6.66
CA TRP A 10 -4.32 -6.08 -7.26
C TRP A 10 -5.41 -6.70 -6.38
N ASN A 11 -5.04 -7.44 -5.33
CA ASN A 11 -6.00 -8.03 -4.39
C ASN A 11 -6.17 -7.13 -3.17
N GLY A 12 -7.35 -6.53 -3.02
CA GLY A 12 -7.68 -5.64 -1.90
C GLY A 12 -7.75 -6.30 -0.53
N GLY A 13 -7.82 -7.64 -0.45
CA GLY A 13 -7.83 -8.40 0.80
C GLY A 13 -6.48 -8.97 1.21
N TYR A 14 -5.38 -8.55 0.57
CA TYR A 14 -4.07 -9.10 0.85
C TYR A 14 -3.25 -8.20 1.77
N PHE A 15 -3.03 -8.66 3.02
CA PHE A 15 -2.25 -7.99 4.05
C PHE A 15 -0.98 -8.75 4.33
N TYR A 16 0.16 -8.23 3.94
CA TYR A 16 1.41 -8.91 4.24
C TYR A 16 2.37 -8.09 5.12
N TRP A 17 2.19 -6.80 5.18
CA TRP A 17 3.20 -5.90 5.75
C TRP A 17 2.94 -5.46 7.20
N ILE A 18 1.79 -5.82 7.77
CA ILE A 18 1.41 -5.41 9.15
C ILE A 18 1.99 -6.37 10.21
N TYR A 19 2.66 -7.43 9.80
CA TYR A 19 3.32 -8.27 10.79
C TYR A 19 4.52 -7.53 11.37
N PRO A 20 4.56 -7.26 12.69
CA PRO A 20 5.76 -6.76 13.33
C PRO A 20 6.86 -7.75 12.98
N ALA A 21 7.86 -7.27 12.23
CA ALA A 21 9.01 -8.09 11.89
C ALA A 21 9.62 -8.56 13.22
N ARG A 22 9.32 -9.79 13.62
CA ARG A 22 10.16 -10.48 14.60
C ARG A 22 11.49 -10.60 13.93
N SER A 23 12.38 -9.66 14.21
CA SER A 23 13.75 -9.82 13.80
C SER A 23 14.22 -11.17 14.36
N SER A 24 14.60 -12.04 13.48
CA SER A 24 15.18 -13.32 13.90
C SER A 24 16.39 -12.97 14.76
N GLN A 25 16.29 -13.26 16.06
CA GLN A 25 17.45 -13.25 16.92
C GLN A 25 18.42 -14.26 16.34
N SER A 26 19.53 -13.78 15.82
CA SER A 26 20.61 -14.67 15.41
C SER A 26 21.67 -14.66 16.51
N PRO A 27 21.64 -15.62 17.42
CA PRO A 27 22.63 -15.73 18.50
C PRO A 27 24.05 -15.93 17.95
N VAL A 28 24.16 -16.45 16.72
CA VAL A 28 25.44 -16.66 16.02
C VAL A 28 26.10 -15.34 15.62
N LEU A 29 25.32 -14.29 15.37
CA LEU A 29 25.83 -12.98 14.96
C LEU A 29 25.87 -11.97 16.12
N GLY A 30 25.61 -12.40 17.35
CA GLY A 30 25.59 -11.51 18.51
C GLY A 30 24.49 -10.42 18.46
N ILE A 31 23.52 -10.57 17.56
CA ILE A 31 22.38 -9.64 17.47
C ILE A 31 21.38 -10.02 18.56
N VAL A 32 21.46 -9.30 19.66
CA VAL A 32 20.50 -9.41 20.77
C VAL A 32 19.60 -8.19 20.75
N HIS A 33 18.29 -8.40 20.86
CA HIS A 33 17.36 -7.31 21.09
C HIS A 33 17.65 -6.65 22.42
N SER A 34 18.38 -5.53 22.42
CA SER A 34 18.55 -4.70 23.58
C SER A 34 17.40 -3.69 23.64
N GLY A 35 16.50 -3.84 24.60
CA GLY A 35 15.55 -2.80 24.97
C GLY A 35 14.24 -2.79 24.18
N GLU A 36 13.57 -3.93 24.05
CA GLU A 36 12.14 -3.90 23.73
C GLU A 36 11.41 -3.10 24.82
N ASN A 37 10.98 -1.90 24.46
CA ASN A 37 10.10 -1.14 25.36
C ASN A 37 8.74 -1.87 25.37
N ARG A 38 8.54 -2.69 26.38
CA ARG A 38 7.38 -3.58 26.55
C ARG A 38 6.05 -2.84 26.42
N ILE A 39 6.01 -1.58 26.84
CA ILE A 39 4.82 -0.73 26.78
C ILE A 39 4.52 -0.35 25.33
N VAL A 40 5.54 0.07 24.58
CA VAL A 40 5.40 0.47 23.16
C VAL A 40 5.00 -0.74 22.32
N THR A 41 5.65 -1.88 22.50
CA THR A 41 5.33 -3.12 21.78
C THR A 41 3.92 -3.62 22.11
N ALA A 42 3.48 -3.53 23.37
CA ALA A 42 2.13 -3.88 23.78
C ALA A 42 1.08 -2.92 23.21
N ALA A 43 1.35 -1.61 23.19
CA ALA A 43 0.47 -0.60 22.64
C ALA A 43 0.29 -0.79 21.11
N PHE A 44 1.39 -0.99 20.37
CA PHE A 44 1.33 -1.29 18.93
C PHE A 44 0.61 -2.62 18.67
N GLY A 45 0.88 -3.67 19.44
CA GLY A 45 0.19 -4.95 19.31
C GLY A 45 -1.31 -4.87 19.63
N ALA A 46 -1.73 -4.01 20.55
CA ALA A 46 -3.15 -3.73 20.82
C ALA A 46 -3.78 -2.94 19.65
N TRP A 47 -3.10 -1.92 19.15
CA TRP A 47 -3.52 -1.14 18.00
C TRP A 47 -3.75 -2.02 16.77
N PHE A 48 -2.81 -2.86 16.41
CA PHE A 48 -2.94 -3.78 15.28
C PHE A 48 -4.11 -4.75 15.46
N ARG A 49 -4.32 -5.30 16.66
CA ARG A 49 -5.47 -6.19 16.93
C ARG A 49 -6.82 -5.49 16.77
N VAL A 50 -6.89 -4.19 17.03
CA VAL A 50 -8.12 -3.41 16.80
C VAL A 50 -8.35 -3.20 15.31
N LEU A 51 -7.28 -2.97 14.55
CA LEU A 51 -7.34 -2.75 13.10
C LEU A 51 -7.63 -4.03 12.30
N GLU A 52 -7.22 -5.20 12.81
CA GLU A 52 -7.46 -6.50 12.18
C GLU A 52 -8.93 -6.96 12.25
N LYS A 53 -9.71 -6.45 13.20
CA LYS A 53 -11.07 -6.97 13.45
C LYS A 53 -12.12 -6.59 12.40
N PRO A 54 -12.21 -5.35 11.89
CA PRO A 54 -13.16 -5.02 10.84
C PRO A 54 -12.55 -5.17 9.46
N ALA A 55 -13.08 -6.06 8.63
CA ALA A 55 -12.62 -6.26 7.24
C ALA A 55 -12.51 -4.96 6.42
N ALA A 56 -13.32 -3.95 6.76
CA ALA A 56 -13.26 -2.64 6.12
C ALA A 56 -11.99 -1.85 6.45
N LEU A 57 -11.46 -1.97 7.68
CA LEU A 57 -10.21 -1.32 8.05
C LEU A 57 -9.00 -2.05 7.45
N GLU A 58 -9.10 -3.37 7.34
CA GLU A 58 -8.10 -4.15 6.60
C GLU A 58 -7.95 -3.64 5.16
N MET A 59 -9.04 -3.41 4.45
CA MET A 59 -9.01 -2.91 3.09
C MET A 59 -8.32 -1.55 2.95
N LEU A 60 -8.45 -0.65 3.95
CA LEU A 60 -7.79 0.67 3.92
C LEU A 60 -6.27 0.60 3.93
N TYR A 61 -5.70 -0.47 4.49
CA TYR A 61 -4.26 -0.70 4.50
C TYR A 61 -3.79 -1.58 3.33
N SER A 62 -4.72 -2.03 2.48
CA SER A 62 -4.39 -2.86 1.33
C SER A 62 -3.75 -2.02 0.22
N ILE A 63 -2.60 -2.45 -0.26
CA ILE A 63 -1.95 -1.88 -1.45
C ILE A 63 -2.89 -1.95 -2.65
N GLY A 64 -3.56 -3.10 -2.84
CA GLY A 64 -4.48 -3.34 -3.94
C GLY A 64 -5.63 -2.33 -3.98
N LEU A 65 -6.21 -1.96 -2.83
CA LEU A 65 -7.26 -0.93 -2.79
C LEU A 65 -6.74 0.41 -3.35
N HIS A 66 -5.56 0.85 -2.90
CA HIS A 66 -4.98 2.11 -3.34
C HIS A 66 -4.63 2.10 -4.84
N VAL A 67 -4.17 0.97 -5.36
CA VAL A 67 -3.95 0.77 -6.80
C VAL A 67 -5.24 0.95 -7.57
N TRP A 68 -6.34 0.31 -7.13
CA TRP A 68 -7.65 0.45 -7.78
C TRP A 68 -8.21 1.86 -7.69
N ILE A 69 -8.01 2.58 -6.58
CA ILE A 69 -8.38 4.00 -6.45
C ILE A 69 -7.64 4.84 -7.49
N VAL A 70 -6.33 4.66 -7.64
CA VAL A 70 -5.53 5.41 -8.63
C VAL A 70 -6.02 5.12 -10.05
N ILE A 71 -6.26 3.86 -10.39
CA ILE A 71 -6.75 3.46 -11.73
C ILE A 71 -8.14 4.06 -11.99
N ALA A 72 -9.06 3.97 -11.03
CA ALA A 72 -10.41 4.51 -11.16
C ALA A 72 -10.39 6.04 -11.35
N CYS A 73 -9.63 6.76 -10.51
CA CYS A 73 -9.49 8.21 -10.64
C CYS A 73 -8.86 8.62 -11.97
N PHE A 74 -7.83 7.89 -12.43
CA PHE A 74 -7.23 8.12 -13.74
C PHE A 74 -8.26 7.98 -14.87
N LEU A 75 -9.03 6.90 -14.86
CA LEU A 75 -10.07 6.65 -15.87
C LEU A 75 -11.17 7.72 -15.84
N ILE A 76 -11.65 8.08 -14.64
CA ILE A 76 -12.68 9.13 -14.48
C ILE A 76 -12.17 10.45 -15.05
N ASN A 77 -10.96 10.87 -14.70
CA ASN A 77 -10.41 12.13 -15.19
C ASN A 77 -10.11 12.10 -16.70
N ALA A 78 -9.67 10.96 -17.24
CA ALA A 78 -9.46 10.79 -18.67
C ALA A 78 -10.78 10.86 -19.45
N LEU A 79 -11.87 10.25 -18.95
CA LEU A 79 -13.19 10.30 -19.55
C LEU A 79 -13.80 11.70 -19.51
N LYS A 80 -13.56 12.44 -18.41
CA LYS A 80 -13.97 13.86 -18.28
C LYS A 80 -13.13 14.79 -19.15
N LYS A 81 -12.09 14.30 -19.83
CA LYS A 81 -11.11 15.09 -20.60
C LYS A 81 -10.43 16.18 -19.74
N ASP A 82 -10.38 15.99 -18.44
CA ASP A 82 -9.73 16.90 -17.52
C ASP A 82 -8.23 16.60 -17.48
N ARG A 83 -7.38 17.62 -17.56
CA ARG A 83 -5.91 17.48 -17.50
C ARG A 83 -5.40 16.86 -16.20
N GLN A 84 -6.25 16.74 -15.20
CA GLN A 84 -5.92 16.11 -13.90
C GLN A 84 -5.54 14.63 -14.02
N TRP A 85 -5.91 13.93 -15.12
CA TRP A 85 -5.44 12.57 -15.35
C TRP A 85 -3.91 12.45 -15.38
N LEU A 86 -3.21 13.56 -15.77
CA LEU A 86 -1.74 13.61 -15.80
C LEU A 86 -1.12 13.37 -14.41
N ILE A 87 -1.82 13.69 -13.32
CA ILE A 87 -1.34 13.49 -11.94
C ILE A 87 -1.17 12.00 -11.65
N GLY A 88 -2.02 11.15 -12.22
CA GLY A 88 -1.96 9.70 -12.06
C GLY A 88 -0.85 9.00 -12.86
N VAL A 89 -0.36 9.64 -13.93
CA VAL A 89 0.60 9.01 -14.87
C VAL A 89 1.89 8.54 -14.19
N PRO A 90 2.59 9.33 -13.36
CA PRO A 90 3.82 8.88 -12.72
C PRO A 90 3.61 7.63 -11.85
N VAL A 91 2.48 7.56 -11.16
CA VAL A 91 2.14 6.42 -10.29
C VAL A 91 1.81 5.18 -11.12
N LEU A 92 1.09 5.34 -12.23
CA LEU A 92 0.79 4.24 -13.14
C LEU A 92 2.03 3.72 -13.84
N VAL A 93 2.96 4.59 -14.23
CA VAL A 93 4.26 4.18 -14.80
C VAL A 93 5.07 3.39 -13.76
N LEU A 94 5.10 3.84 -12.51
CA LEU A 94 5.74 3.10 -11.43
C LEU A 94 5.11 1.69 -11.27
N LEU A 95 3.78 1.60 -11.22
CA LEU A 95 3.06 0.32 -11.13
C LEU A 95 3.36 -0.60 -12.31
N MET A 96 3.38 -0.07 -13.52
CA MET A 96 3.76 -0.83 -14.72
C MET A 96 5.19 -1.34 -14.63
N GLY A 97 6.10 -0.53 -14.12
CA GLY A 97 7.48 -0.94 -13.86
C GLY A 97 7.58 -2.08 -12.85
N LEU A 98 6.81 -2.03 -11.77
CA LEU A 98 6.76 -3.09 -10.75
C LEU A 98 6.13 -4.38 -11.29
N TRP A 99 5.14 -4.28 -12.16
CA TRP A 99 4.46 -5.45 -12.71
C TRP A 99 5.26 -6.15 -13.82
N LEU A 100 5.88 -5.38 -14.71
CA LEU A 100 6.53 -5.89 -15.91
C LEU A 100 8.04 -6.02 -15.78
N GLY A 101 8.67 -5.07 -15.09
CA GLY A 101 10.14 -4.98 -15.04
C GLY A 101 10.77 -5.89 -14.00
N THR A 102 10.21 -5.91 -12.80
CA THR A 102 10.65 -6.75 -11.70
C THR A 102 9.43 -7.24 -10.95
N PRO A 103 8.94 -8.46 -11.21
CA PRO A 103 7.89 -9.05 -10.39
C PRO A 103 8.46 -9.29 -8.98
N VAL A 104 8.48 -8.24 -8.20
CA VAL A 104 8.90 -8.30 -6.80
C VAL A 104 7.65 -8.55 -5.97
N TYR A 105 7.79 -9.42 -4.99
CA TYR A 105 6.78 -9.63 -3.97
C TYR A 105 6.24 -8.27 -3.50
N SER A 106 4.92 -8.14 -3.35
CA SER A 106 4.24 -6.89 -3.04
C SER A 106 4.61 -6.38 -1.65
N GLU A 107 5.85 -5.89 -1.51
CA GLU A 107 6.31 -5.28 -0.28
C GLU A 107 5.86 -3.82 -0.22
N PHE A 108 5.45 -3.40 0.96
CA PHE A 108 5.00 -2.03 1.25
C PHE A 108 5.98 -0.95 0.79
N ARG A 109 7.28 -1.19 0.92
CA ARG A 109 8.32 -0.21 0.52
C ARG A 109 8.24 0.18 -0.96
N TYR A 110 7.82 -0.73 -1.84
CA TYR A 110 7.69 -0.45 -3.27
C TYR A 110 6.34 0.23 -3.59
N ALA A 111 5.31 -0.07 -2.81
CA ALA A 111 3.98 0.47 -2.99
C ALA A 111 3.72 1.78 -2.19
N TYR A 112 4.67 2.19 -1.36
CA TYR A 112 4.54 3.38 -0.52
C TYR A 112 4.16 4.64 -1.30
N PRO A 113 4.75 4.94 -2.49
CA PRO A 113 4.32 6.08 -3.30
C PRO A 113 2.87 6.00 -3.73
N VAL A 114 2.36 4.80 -4.04
CA VAL A 114 0.96 4.58 -4.44
C VAL A 114 0.02 4.90 -3.28
N MET A 115 0.34 4.41 -2.08
CA MET A 115 -0.48 4.63 -0.88
C MET A 115 -0.53 6.10 -0.46
N LEU A 116 0.59 6.83 -0.61
CA LEU A 116 0.64 8.25 -0.30
C LEU A 116 -0.08 9.12 -1.33
N THR A 117 -0.01 8.75 -2.60
CA THR A 117 -0.59 9.56 -3.67
C THR A 117 -2.05 9.25 -3.94
N ALA A 118 -2.54 8.03 -3.64
CA ALA A 118 -3.93 7.65 -3.87
C ALA A 118 -4.95 8.59 -3.22
N PRO A 119 -4.85 8.98 -1.93
CA PRO A 119 -5.78 9.91 -1.32
C PRO A 119 -5.70 11.32 -1.94
N LEU A 120 -4.51 11.78 -2.35
CA LEU A 120 -4.36 13.07 -3.02
C LEU A 120 -5.02 13.06 -4.40
N ILE A 121 -4.81 12.01 -5.19
CA ILE A 121 -5.45 11.82 -6.50
C ILE A 121 -6.97 11.74 -6.35
N LEU A 122 -7.46 11.02 -5.34
CA LEU A 122 -8.88 10.93 -5.05
C LEU A 122 -9.47 12.30 -4.71
N MET A 123 -8.82 13.07 -3.84
CA MET A 123 -9.26 14.42 -3.49
C MET A 123 -9.30 15.36 -4.70
N THR A 124 -8.27 15.35 -5.54
CA THR A 124 -8.27 16.19 -6.77
C THR A 124 -9.37 15.78 -7.73
N THR A 125 -9.66 14.49 -7.86
CA THR A 125 -10.74 13.97 -8.72
C THR A 125 -12.13 14.38 -8.22
N LEU A 126 -12.34 14.37 -6.89
CA LEU A 126 -13.60 14.77 -6.27
C LEU A 126 -13.80 16.27 -6.25
N TYR A 127 -12.71 17.03 -6.14
CA TYR A 127 -12.74 18.49 -6.02
C TYR A 127 -12.56 19.21 -7.36
N SER A 128 -12.60 18.46 -8.48
CA SER A 128 -12.54 19.08 -9.81
C SER A 128 -13.74 20.00 -10.01
N PRO A 129 -13.56 21.34 -10.06
CA PRO A 129 -14.67 22.24 -10.33
C PRO A 129 -15.21 21.92 -11.74
N GLU A 130 -16.49 21.72 -11.83
CA GLU A 130 -17.18 21.60 -13.13
C GLU A 130 -16.89 22.87 -13.94
N ARG A 131 -16.15 22.69 -15.03
CA ARG A 131 -15.93 23.75 -16.03
C ARG A 131 -16.89 23.60 -17.18
#